data_8b427cb61a69931bc72ea15b9e3e2262
#
_entry.id   8b427cb61a69931bc72ea15b9e3e2262
#
_cell.length_a   1.000
_cell.length_b   1.000
_cell.length_c   1.000
_cell.angle_alpha   90.00
_cell.angle_beta   90.00
_cell.angle_gamma   90.00
#
_symmetry.space_group_name_H-M   'P 1'
#
loop_
_entity.id
_entity.type
_entity.pdbx_description
1 polymer ?
#
loop_
_entity_poly.entity_id
_entity_poly.type
_entity_poly.pdbx_seq_one_letter_code
_entity_poly.pdbx_strand_id
1 'polypeptide(L)'
;MCIRDSYEHNAVTRPLHALGVNIRVAAGPLFDPEAQVRAFERQLDETVRAVICNHVSNVFGFILPVEGIAALCRERGIPFVLDASQSAGCLPVHMGELGAAFVAMPGHKGLYGPQGTGLLLCGAETHPLLMGGTGSASALQAMPDFLPDRLEAGTHNMPGIAGLLEGLRYVQTQGTERI
;
A
#
# COMPACT_ATOMS: atom_id res chain seq x y z
N MET A 1 7.68 -3.87 -16.14
CA MET A 1 6.77 -2.71 -16.31
C MET A 1 5.79 -2.69 -15.16
N CYS A 2 5.38 -1.50 -14.67
CA CYS A 2 4.32 -1.35 -13.68
C CYS A 2 3.15 -0.58 -14.26
N ILE A 3 1.94 -0.84 -13.75
CA ILE A 3 0.75 -0.04 -14.04
C ILE A 3 0.38 0.69 -12.77
N ARG A 4 -0.06 1.95 -12.90
CA ARG A 4 -0.69 2.73 -11.83
C ARG A 4 -1.91 3.47 -12.36
N ASP A 5 -2.78 3.91 -11.45
CA ASP A 5 -3.85 4.85 -11.81
C ASP A 5 -3.32 6.26 -12.09
N SER A 6 -4.20 7.15 -12.55
CA SER A 6 -3.88 8.56 -12.84
C SER A 6 -4.02 9.49 -11.63
N TYR A 7 -4.45 8.98 -10.48
CA TYR A 7 -4.77 9.75 -9.27
C TYR A 7 -3.79 9.49 -8.12
N GLU A 8 -2.69 8.79 -8.41
CA GLU A 8 -1.68 8.42 -7.42
C GLU A 8 -1.02 9.62 -6.75
N HIS A 9 -0.79 9.49 -5.45
CA HIS A 9 -0.01 10.46 -4.70
C HIS A 9 1.49 10.40 -5.08
N ASN A 10 2.19 11.51 -4.90
CA ASN A 10 3.64 11.60 -5.14
C ASN A 10 4.49 10.59 -4.37
N ALA A 11 4.00 10.06 -3.26
CA ALA A 11 4.64 8.99 -2.50
C ALA A 11 4.78 7.70 -3.32
N VAL A 12 3.92 7.47 -4.31
CA VAL A 12 3.98 6.35 -5.25
C VAL A 12 4.75 6.75 -6.52
N THR A 13 4.39 7.90 -7.11
CA THR A 13 4.91 8.27 -8.42
C THR A 13 6.41 8.60 -8.42
N ARG A 14 6.91 9.28 -7.36
CA ARG A 14 8.32 9.67 -7.27
C ARG A 14 9.28 8.49 -7.09
N PRO A 15 9.04 7.51 -6.21
CA PRO A 15 9.89 6.33 -6.13
C PRO A 15 9.92 5.53 -7.44
N LEU A 16 8.78 5.33 -8.09
CA LEU A 16 8.71 4.63 -9.38
C LEU A 16 9.54 5.36 -10.46
N HIS A 17 9.46 6.69 -10.50
CA HIS A 17 10.29 7.49 -11.40
C HIS A 17 11.79 7.37 -11.07
N ALA A 18 12.16 7.47 -9.80
CA ALA A 18 13.55 7.37 -9.35
C ALA A 18 14.18 6.01 -9.64
N LEU A 19 13.39 4.94 -9.59
CA LEU A 19 13.82 3.58 -9.93
C LEU A 19 13.93 3.33 -11.44
N GLY A 20 13.55 4.30 -12.29
CA GLY A 20 13.57 4.14 -13.74
C GLY A 20 12.64 3.06 -14.26
N VAL A 21 11.58 2.74 -13.51
CA VAL A 21 10.61 1.71 -13.90
C VAL A 21 9.75 2.22 -15.07
N ASN A 22 9.60 1.40 -16.10
CA ASN A 22 8.62 1.68 -17.15
C ASN A 22 7.20 1.64 -16.58
N ILE A 23 6.47 2.75 -16.71
CA ILE A 23 5.14 2.93 -16.13
C ILE A 23 4.12 3.11 -17.24
N ARG A 24 3.02 2.39 -17.16
CA ARG A 24 1.78 2.68 -17.88
C ARG A 24 0.79 3.32 -16.90
N VAL A 25 0.01 4.28 -17.38
CA VAL A 25 -1.03 4.93 -16.59
C VAL A 25 -2.39 4.46 -17.08
N ALA A 26 -3.12 3.78 -16.21
CA ALA A 26 -4.52 3.44 -16.44
C ALA A 26 -5.37 4.68 -16.15
N ALA A 27 -5.73 5.42 -17.19
CA ALA A 27 -6.53 6.63 -17.07
C ALA A 27 -7.98 6.35 -17.49
N GLY A 28 -8.89 6.54 -16.55
CA GLY A 28 -10.34 6.50 -16.76
C GLY A 28 -10.98 7.81 -16.26
N PRO A 29 -12.23 8.08 -16.62
CA PRO A 29 -12.96 9.25 -16.11
C PRO A 29 -13.19 9.14 -14.59
N LEU A 30 -13.23 10.28 -13.93
CA LEU A 30 -13.60 10.38 -12.51
C LEU A 30 -15.03 9.89 -12.29
N PHE A 31 -15.26 9.25 -11.15
CA PHE A 31 -16.58 8.77 -10.70
C PHE A 31 -17.25 7.76 -11.64
N ASP A 32 -16.48 7.08 -12.50
CA ASP A 32 -16.92 5.94 -13.33
C ASP A 32 -16.09 4.69 -12.99
N PRO A 33 -16.50 3.90 -11.99
CA PRO A 33 -15.77 2.72 -11.55
C PRO A 33 -15.54 1.68 -12.65
N GLU A 34 -16.55 1.46 -13.50
CA GLU A 34 -16.44 0.49 -14.58
C GLU A 34 -15.41 0.92 -15.64
N ALA A 35 -15.40 2.20 -15.99
CA ALA A 35 -14.41 2.73 -16.92
C ALA A 35 -13.00 2.68 -16.34
N GLN A 36 -12.85 2.83 -15.02
CA GLN A 36 -11.57 2.63 -14.34
C GLN A 36 -11.08 1.17 -14.46
N VAL A 37 -11.91 0.18 -14.15
CA VAL A 37 -11.56 -1.24 -14.33
C VAL A 37 -11.15 -1.52 -15.77
N ARG A 38 -11.94 -1.05 -16.74
CA ARG A 38 -11.61 -1.21 -18.18
C ARG A 38 -10.30 -0.51 -18.56
N ALA A 39 -9.95 0.61 -17.90
CA ALA A 39 -8.69 1.30 -18.15
C ALA A 39 -7.49 0.46 -17.70
N PHE A 40 -7.56 -0.19 -16.55
CA PHE A 40 -6.54 -1.15 -16.11
C PHE A 40 -6.47 -2.36 -17.03
N GLU A 41 -7.61 -2.96 -17.35
CA GLU A 41 -7.68 -4.15 -18.21
C GLU A 41 -6.96 -3.95 -19.55
N ARG A 42 -7.16 -2.78 -20.20
CA ARG A 42 -6.48 -2.43 -21.46
C ARG A 42 -4.97 -2.30 -21.36
N GLN A 43 -4.43 -2.09 -20.17
CA GLN A 43 -2.98 -1.93 -19.95
C GLN A 43 -2.29 -3.24 -19.53
N LEU A 44 -3.06 -4.26 -19.15
CA LEU A 44 -2.54 -5.52 -18.66
C LEU A 44 -2.09 -6.43 -19.82
N ASP A 45 -0.83 -6.85 -19.77
CA ASP A 45 -0.24 -7.87 -20.65
C ASP A 45 0.87 -8.64 -19.89
N GLU A 46 1.53 -9.59 -20.56
CA GLU A 46 2.58 -10.44 -19.98
C GLU A 46 3.85 -9.69 -19.56
N THR A 47 4.02 -8.45 -19.96
CA THR A 47 5.16 -7.60 -19.56
C THR A 47 4.95 -6.89 -18.23
N VAL A 48 3.72 -6.88 -17.72
CA VAL A 48 3.37 -6.23 -16.46
C VAL A 48 3.88 -7.06 -15.28
N ARG A 49 4.58 -6.41 -14.36
CA ARG A 49 5.19 -7.04 -13.18
C ARG A 49 4.50 -6.66 -11.87
N ALA A 50 3.78 -5.55 -11.85
CA ALA A 50 2.98 -5.13 -10.71
C ALA A 50 1.94 -4.10 -11.13
N VAL A 51 0.84 -4.06 -10.41
CA VAL A 51 -0.18 -3.01 -10.46
C VAL A 51 -0.19 -2.30 -9.12
N ILE A 52 -0.12 -0.98 -9.14
CA ILE A 52 -0.21 -0.12 -7.96
C ILE A 52 -1.45 0.74 -8.13
N CYS A 53 -2.27 0.82 -7.10
CA CYS A 53 -3.50 1.59 -7.15
C CYS A 53 -3.77 2.24 -5.80
N ASN A 54 -4.10 3.52 -5.79
CA ASN A 54 -4.63 4.12 -4.59
C ASN A 54 -6.11 3.72 -4.40
N HIS A 55 -6.56 3.55 -3.15
CA HIS A 55 -7.94 3.21 -2.88
C HIS A 55 -8.86 4.44 -2.98
N VAL A 56 -8.38 5.57 -2.48
CA VAL A 56 -9.14 6.83 -2.49
C VAL A 56 -8.22 7.97 -2.88
N SER A 57 -8.62 8.73 -3.89
CA SER A 57 -7.87 9.92 -4.32
C SER A 57 -7.87 10.99 -3.22
N ASN A 58 -6.68 11.42 -2.83
CA ASN A 58 -6.53 12.50 -1.83
C ASN A 58 -6.96 13.89 -2.36
N VAL A 59 -7.15 14.03 -3.66
CA VAL A 59 -7.54 15.30 -4.31
C VAL A 59 -9.05 15.34 -4.55
N PHE A 60 -9.60 14.25 -5.06
CA PHE A 60 -10.99 14.22 -5.54
C PHE A 60 -11.96 13.47 -4.60
N GLY A 61 -11.44 12.72 -3.62
CA GLY A 61 -12.25 11.84 -2.79
C GLY A 61 -12.89 10.67 -3.55
N PHE A 62 -12.48 10.45 -4.81
CA PHE A 62 -12.97 9.35 -5.61
C PHE A 62 -12.45 8.02 -5.06
N ILE A 63 -13.37 7.09 -4.80
CA ILE A 63 -13.05 5.72 -4.38
C ILE A 63 -12.85 4.87 -5.64
N LEU A 64 -11.65 4.35 -5.83
CA LEU A 64 -11.34 3.50 -6.97
C LEU A 64 -11.90 2.08 -6.74
N PRO A 65 -12.32 1.39 -7.80
CA PRO A 65 -12.92 0.04 -7.74
C PRO A 65 -11.82 -1.03 -7.56
N VAL A 66 -11.16 -1.00 -6.39
CA VAL A 66 -9.97 -1.82 -6.12
C VAL A 66 -10.26 -3.32 -6.14
N GLU A 67 -11.48 -3.75 -5.82
CA GLU A 67 -11.91 -5.15 -5.90
C GLU A 67 -11.87 -5.65 -7.35
N GLY A 68 -12.41 -4.87 -8.28
CA GLY A 68 -12.39 -5.20 -9.72
C GLY A 68 -10.97 -5.21 -10.29
N ILE A 69 -10.16 -4.22 -9.91
CA ILE A 69 -8.75 -4.13 -10.35
C ILE A 69 -7.94 -5.31 -9.76
N ALA A 70 -8.12 -5.62 -8.48
CA ALA A 70 -7.46 -6.74 -7.82
C ALA A 70 -7.86 -8.10 -8.44
N ALA A 71 -9.13 -8.26 -8.83
CA ALA A 71 -9.60 -9.45 -9.53
C ALA A 71 -8.87 -9.64 -10.86
N LEU A 72 -8.73 -8.59 -11.68
CA LEU A 72 -7.96 -8.63 -12.92
C LEU A 72 -6.50 -9.01 -12.71
N CYS A 73 -5.89 -8.52 -11.64
CA CYS A 73 -4.51 -8.85 -11.27
C CYS A 73 -4.38 -10.31 -10.87
N ARG A 74 -5.28 -10.80 -10.03
CA ARG A 74 -5.31 -12.18 -9.55
C ARG A 74 -5.49 -13.19 -10.70
N GLU A 75 -6.40 -12.93 -11.65
CA GLU A 75 -6.61 -13.76 -12.83
C GLU A 75 -5.35 -13.92 -13.69
N ARG A 76 -4.48 -12.91 -13.68
CA ARG A 76 -3.25 -12.88 -14.48
C ARG A 76 -1.98 -13.18 -13.67
N GLY A 77 -2.10 -13.47 -12.37
CA GLY A 77 -0.97 -13.73 -11.49
C GLY A 77 -0.05 -12.51 -11.31
N ILE A 78 -0.59 -11.30 -11.44
CA ILE A 78 0.16 -10.04 -11.31
C ILE A 78 0.03 -9.51 -9.88
N PRO A 79 1.13 -9.21 -9.18
CA PRO A 79 1.10 -8.62 -7.86
C PRO A 79 0.33 -7.30 -7.83
N PHE A 80 -0.63 -7.17 -6.91
CA PHE A 80 -1.40 -5.97 -6.66
C PHE A 80 -0.92 -5.27 -5.39
N VAL A 81 -0.64 -3.97 -5.48
CA VAL A 81 -0.19 -3.11 -4.37
C VAL A 81 -1.23 -2.03 -4.15
N LEU A 82 -1.75 -1.95 -2.93
CA LEU A 82 -2.76 -0.97 -2.56
C LEU A 82 -2.16 0.15 -1.71
N ASP A 83 -2.30 1.40 -2.18
CA ASP A 83 -2.14 2.56 -1.32
C ASP A 83 -3.47 2.85 -0.59
N ALA A 84 -3.55 2.43 0.66
CA ALA A 84 -4.71 2.63 1.53
C ALA A 84 -4.60 3.90 2.38
N SER A 85 -3.78 4.87 1.97
CA SER A 85 -3.48 6.06 2.76
C SER A 85 -4.69 6.90 3.13
N GLN A 86 -5.74 6.89 2.33
CA GLN A 86 -6.96 7.65 2.59
C GLN A 86 -8.12 6.76 3.07
N SER A 87 -8.05 5.46 2.85
CA SER A 87 -9.12 4.53 3.19
C SER A 87 -8.91 3.81 4.52
N ALA A 88 -7.67 3.50 4.89
CA ALA A 88 -7.39 2.79 6.13
C ALA A 88 -7.95 3.55 7.34
N GLY A 89 -8.77 2.88 8.13
CA GLY A 89 -9.49 3.44 9.28
C GLY A 89 -10.83 4.11 8.95
N CYS A 90 -11.11 4.40 7.66
CA CYS A 90 -12.36 5.05 7.22
C CYS A 90 -13.23 4.12 6.36
N LEU A 91 -12.60 3.22 5.59
CA LEU A 91 -13.26 2.22 4.77
C LEU A 91 -12.73 0.83 5.13
N PRO A 92 -13.52 -0.24 4.93
CA PRO A 92 -13.02 -1.60 5.04
C PRO A 92 -11.87 -1.84 4.05
N VAL A 93 -10.77 -2.41 4.53
CA VAL A 93 -9.64 -2.83 3.70
C VAL A 93 -9.27 -4.26 4.08
N HIS A 94 -9.64 -5.22 3.25
CA HIS A 94 -9.41 -6.64 3.47
C HIS A 94 -8.32 -7.16 2.54
N MET A 95 -7.06 -7.11 2.97
CA MET A 95 -5.91 -7.52 2.15
C MET A 95 -6.06 -8.92 1.57
N GLY A 96 -6.56 -9.88 2.38
CA GLY A 96 -6.74 -11.26 1.95
C GLY A 96 -7.82 -11.43 0.87
N GLU A 97 -8.94 -10.72 0.98
CA GLU A 97 -10.03 -10.76 0.00
C GLU A 97 -9.59 -10.12 -1.33
N LEU A 98 -8.85 -9.03 -1.26
CA LEU A 98 -8.25 -8.39 -2.43
C LEU A 98 -7.15 -9.27 -3.06
N GLY A 99 -6.51 -10.16 -2.29
CA GLY A 99 -5.32 -10.86 -2.73
C GLY A 99 -4.15 -9.91 -2.98
N ALA A 100 -4.10 -8.79 -2.25
CA ALA A 100 -3.05 -7.80 -2.42
C ALA A 100 -1.70 -8.34 -1.93
N ALA A 101 -0.66 -8.11 -2.73
CA ALA A 101 0.71 -8.45 -2.34
C ALA A 101 1.22 -7.52 -1.22
N PHE A 102 0.83 -6.24 -1.28
CA PHE A 102 1.18 -5.24 -0.27
C PHE A 102 0.05 -4.25 -0.08
N VAL A 103 -0.12 -3.78 1.17
CA VAL A 103 -0.99 -2.65 1.50
C VAL A 103 -0.20 -1.66 2.35
N ALA A 104 -0.10 -0.42 1.88
CA ALA A 104 0.62 0.65 2.56
C ALA A 104 -0.33 1.71 3.12
N MET A 105 -0.06 2.20 4.34
CA MET A 105 -0.88 3.23 4.97
C MET A 105 -0.09 4.04 6.00
N PRO A 106 -0.23 5.37 6.06
CA PRO A 106 0.37 6.20 7.09
C PRO A 106 -0.42 6.13 8.39
N GLY A 107 0.25 6.22 9.52
CA GLY A 107 -0.40 6.18 10.84
C GLY A 107 -1.20 7.43 11.18
N HIS A 108 -0.81 8.58 10.63
CA HIS A 108 -1.33 9.91 11.00
C HIS A 108 -2.60 10.35 10.25
N LYS A 109 -3.24 9.47 9.50
CA LYS A 109 -4.52 9.74 8.83
C LYS A 109 -5.65 8.99 9.53
N GLY A 110 -6.47 8.23 8.83
CA GLY A 110 -7.61 7.52 9.39
C GLY A 110 -7.28 6.47 10.47
N LEU A 111 -6.00 6.16 10.69
CA LEU A 111 -5.58 5.31 11.81
C LEU A 111 -5.36 6.06 13.12
N TYR A 112 -5.52 7.40 13.14
CA TYR A 112 -5.42 8.27 14.33
C TYR A 112 -4.11 8.16 15.11
N GLY A 113 -3.05 7.67 14.48
CA GLY A 113 -1.70 7.62 15.04
C GLY A 113 -0.91 8.91 14.85
N PRO A 114 0.26 9.03 15.48
CA PRO A 114 1.13 10.19 15.33
C PRO A 114 1.84 10.22 13.98
N GLN A 115 2.30 11.41 13.58
CA GLN A 115 3.18 11.59 12.42
C GLN A 115 4.46 10.75 12.57
N GLY A 116 5.05 10.36 11.44
CA GLY A 116 6.27 9.54 11.43
C GLY A 116 6.02 8.06 11.75
N THR A 117 4.76 7.62 11.71
CA THR A 117 4.37 6.21 11.81
C THR A 117 3.59 5.77 10.59
N GLY A 118 3.56 4.47 10.32
CA GLY A 118 2.81 3.86 9.25
C GLY A 118 2.88 2.34 9.30
N LEU A 119 2.13 1.70 8.45
CA LEU A 119 2.08 0.25 8.32
C LEU A 119 2.30 -0.15 6.86
N LEU A 120 3.08 -1.19 6.65
CA LEU A 120 3.16 -1.95 5.42
C LEU A 120 2.76 -3.40 5.72
N LEU A 121 1.61 -3.82 5.19
CA LEU A 121 1.18 -5.21 5.26
C LEU A 121 1.83 -5.95 4.09
N CYS A 122 2.49 -7.07 4.39
CA CYS A 122 3.22 -7.86 3.42
C CYS A 122 2.55 -9.24 3.24
N GLY A 123 1.99 -9.50 2.07
CA GLY A 123 1.43 -10.79 1.65
C GLY A 123 2.32 -11.54 0.66
N ALA A 124 3.44 -10.94 0.25
CA ALA A 124 4.42 -11.52 -0.63
C ALA A 124 5.83 -11.39 -0.05
N GLU A 125 6.75 -12.19 -0.59
CA GLU A 125 8.17 -12.06 -0.24
C GLU A 125 8.70 -10.69 -0.65
N THR A 126 9.56 -10.13 0.20
CA THR A 126 10.16 -8.82 -0.01
C THR A 126 11.60 -8.77 0.46
N HIS A 127 12.36 -7.83 -0.09
CA HIS A 127 13.75 -7.57 0.27
C HIS A 127 13.90 -6.17 0.88
N PRO A 128 14.83 -5.99 1.83
CA PRO A 128 15.06 -4.69 2.44
C PRO A 128 15.59 -3.68 1.40
N LEU A 129 14.99 -2.50 1.37
CA LEU A 129 15.51 -1.36 0.61
C LEU A 129 16.60 -0.62 1.40
N LEU A 130 16.42 -0.54 2.72
CA LEU A 130 17.38 0.04 3.65
C LEU A 130 17.95 -1.08 4.51
N MET A 131 19.27 -1.05 4.73
CA MET A 131 19.96 -2.04 5.54
C MET A 131 20.67 -1.35 6.71
N GLY A 132 20.63 -1.97 7.89
CA GLY A 132 21.25 -1.41 9.10
C GLY A 132 21.01 -2.29 10.31
N GLY A 133 21.35 -1.77 11.49
CA GLY A 133 21.10 -2.48 12.75
C GLY A 133 19.59 -2.53 13.02
N THR A 134 19.11 -3.68 13.49
CA THR A 134 17.69 -3.91 13.81
C THR A 134 17.46 -4.17 15.31
N GLY A 135 18.56 -4.29 16.09
CA GLY A 135 18.49 -4.68 17.51
C GLY A 135 18.39 -6.18 17.73
N SER A 136 18.18 -6.97 16.69
CA SER A 136 18.13 -8.42 16.71
C SER A 136 19.22 -9.03 15.83
N ALA A 137 19.53 -10.32 16.04
CA ALA A 137 20.48 -11.10 15.23
C ALA A 137 21.84 -10.41 14.99
N SER A 138 22.37 -9.69 15.99
CA SER A 138 23.52 -8.77 15.87
C SER A 138 24.82 -9.44 15.44
N ALA A 139 24.91 -10.78 15.51
CA ALA A 139 26.06 -11.55 15.03
C ALA A 139 26.04 -11.80 13.50
N LEU A 140 24.90 -11.59 12.86
CA LEU A 140 24.76 -11.78 11.41
C LEU A 140 25.19 -10.53 10.65
N GLN A 141 25.86 -10.73 9.51
CA GLN A 141 26.19 -9.63 8.59
C GLN A 141 25.04 -9.29 7.63
N ALA A 142 24.14 -10.22 7.40
CA ALA A 142 22.94 -10.01 6.61
C ALA A 142 21.79 -9.46 7.47
N MET A 143 20.86 -8.75 6.81
CA MET A 143 19.59 -8.40 7.48
C MET A 143 18.85 -9.68 7.92
N PRO A 144 18.13 -9.64 9.04
CA PRO A 144 17.30 -10.77 9.46
C PRO A 144 16.33 -11.21 8.37
N ASP A 145 15.97 -12.49 8.35
CA ASP A 145 15.07 -13.09 7.36
C ASP A 145 13.59 -13.07 7.78
N PHE A 146 13.30 -12.56 8.95
CA PHE A 146 11.94 -12.46 9.52
C PHE A 146 11.42 -11.02 9.58
N LEU A 147 10.12 -10.85 9.49
CA LEU A 147 9.44 -9.57 9.69
C LEU A 147 9.15 -9.34 11.20
N PRO A 148 9.15 -8.07 11.65
CA PRO A 148 9.37 -6.84 10.86
C PRO A 148 10.84 -6.49 10.61
N ASP A 149 11.78 -7.11 11.29
CA ASP A 149 13.20 -6.74 11.35
C ASP A 149 13.88 -6.70 9.98
N ARG A 150 13.46 -7.57 9.06
CA ARG A 150 13.96 -7.58 7.67
C ARG A 150 13.80 -6.22 6.98
N LEU A 151 12.74 -5.47 7.28
CA LEU A 151 12.40 -4.22 6.60
C LEU A 151 12.63 -2.98 7.46
N GLU A 152 12.92 -3.16 8.74
CA GLU A 152 13.03 -2.07 9.71
C GLU A 152 14.48 -1.92 10.20
N ALA A 153 15.25 -1.06 9.50
CA ALA A 153 16.60 -0.72 9.89
C ALA A 153 16.61 0.53 10.79
N GLY A 154 17.36 0.46 11.89
CA GLY A 154 17.54 1.55 12.83
C GLY A 154 16.78 1.37 14.15
N THR A 155 16.88 2.38 15.03
CA THR A 155 16.14 2.40 16.29
C THR A 155 14.70 2.83 16.05
N HIS A 156 13.76 1.99 16.47
CA HIS A 156 12.34 2.23 16.24
C HIS A 156 11.82 3.44 17.03
N ASN A 157 10.86 4.15 16.45
CA ASN A 157 10.08 5.19 17.12
C ASN A 157 9.05 4.55 18.07
N MET A 158 9.52 3.98 19.17
CA MET A 158 8.65 3.28 20.13
C MET A 158 7.50 4.14 20.67
N PRO A 159 7.70 5.43 21.03
CA PRO A 159 6.58 6.29 21.44
C PRO A 159 5.55 6.48 20.33
N GLY A 160 5.99 6.63 19.08
CA GLY A 160 5.09 6.76 17.93
C GLY A 160 4.31 5.47 17.65
N ILE A 161 4.96 4.32 17.75
CA ILE A 161 4.32 3.00 17.59
C ILE A 161 3.28 2.77 18.69
N ALA A 162 3.59 3.09 19.96
CA ALA A 162 2.64 3.02 21.06
C ALA A 162 1.42 3.94 20.81
N GLY A 163 1.65 5.17 20.33
CA GLY A 163 0.56 6.08 19.95
C GLY A 163 -0.29 5.56 18.80
N LEU A 164 0.33 4.95 17.78
CA LEU A 164 -0.40 4.32 16.67
C LEU A 164 -1.26 3.14 17.16
N LEU A 165 -0.76 2.34 18.11
CA LEU A 165 -1.53 1.25 18.71
C LEU A 165 -2.81 1.78 19.36
N GLU A 166 -2.75 2.89 20.08
CA GLU A 166 -3.95 3.50 20.69
C GLU A 166 -4.89 4.08 19.62
N GLY A 167 -4.37 4.65 18.54
CA GLY A 167 -5.19 5.05 17.38
C GLY A 167 -5.93 3.87 16.76
N LEU A 168 -5.25 2.75 16.54
CA LEU A 168 -5.86 1.52 16.01
C LEU A 168 -6.94 0.96 16.96
N ARG A 169 -6.70 0.97 18.27
CA ARG A 169 -7.70 0.57 19.28
C ARG A 169 -8.93 1.47 19.23
N TYR A 170 -8.73 2.77 19.07
CA TYR A 170 -9.84 3.72 18.89
C TYR A 170 -10.66 3.38 17.66
N VAL A 171 -10.03 3.23 16.48
CA VAL A 171 -10.70 2.84 15.23
C VAL A 171 -11.46 1.52 15.39
N GLN A 172 -10.85 0.53 16.01
CA GLN A 172 -11.47 -0.78 16.29
C GLN A 172 -12.71 -0.65 17.19
N THR A 173 -12.64 0.22 18.19
CA THR A 173 -13.75 0.44 19.15
C THR A 173 -14.91 1.21 18.52
N GLN A 174 -14.62 2.23 17.72
CA GLN A 174 -15.65 3.03 17.06
C GLN A 174 -16.26 2.31 15.86
N GLY A 175 -15.49 1.54 15.13
CA GLY A 175 -15.84 0.98 13.83
C GLY A 175 -15.70 2.01 12.71
N THR A 176 -15.27 1.56 11.53
CA THR A 176 -15.04 2.41 10.36
C THR A 176 -16.32 3.11 9.85
N GLU A 177 -17.49 2.58 10.19
CA GLU A 177 -18.79 3.16 9.80
C GLU A 177 -19.17 4.43 10.59
N ARG A 178 -18.45 4.73 11.69
CA ARG A 178 -18.70 5.90 12.55
C ARG A 178 -17.62 6.96 12.44
N ILE A 179 -16.55 6.66 11.72
CA ILE A 179 -15.41 7.54 11.48
C ILE A 179 -15.58 8.22 10.11
#